data_a1b2db305b734f9fe4e940234477a096
#
_entry.id   a1b2db305b734f9fe4e940234477a096
#
_cell.length_a   1.000
_cell.length_b   1.000
_cell.length_c   1.000
_cell.angle_alpha   90.00
_cell.angle_beta   90.00
_cell.angle_gamma   90.00
#
_symmetry.space_group_name_H-M   'P 1'
#
loop_
_entity.id
_entity.type
_entity.pdbx_description
1 polymer ?
#
loop_
_entity_poly.entity_id
_entity_poly.type
_entity_poly.pdbx_seq_one_letter_code
_entity_poly.pdbx_strand_id
1 'polypeptide(L)'
;MKFRSVFMTLSCAFALAACGGQDGSASVQAGSASVQAGSAAAEVPAGSVKVQTARGEAVVPQNPERVAVYDLGAVDTLSKLGVKIGASVDSQNLAYLDAPLKDAVKAGTLFEPNYEALNAYNPQLIVIGSRMAKDKVSDELAKLAPTIDMTAQTDNMKESAKARIDAYGRIFGKQAEADALKAEIDKTFADAKAAAQGKGKGLVILVNAGKLSAFGPDSRLGGWIHRDIGVPAVDEAIKEGSHGQPVSFEYIKEKNPDWLFVLDRSAAIGEEGQAAREVLNNPLVAQSTAWKKGQVVYLPPETYLAAGGAQELLNAGNLLKDAFSQAK
;
A
#
# COMPACT_ATOMS: atom_id res chain seq x y z
N MET A 1 41.18 8.78 -31.95
CA MET A 1 41.33 7.60 -32.82
C MET A 1 39.94 7.24 -33.33
N LYS A 2 39.76 7.33 -34.66
CA LYS A 2 38.53 7.04 -35.40
C LYS A 2 38.51 5.55 -35.72
N PHE A 3 37.38 4.84 -35.49
CA PHE A 3 37.10 3.58 -36.18
C PHE A 3 35.70 3.61 -36.78
N ARG A 4 35.66 3.19 -38.00
CA ARG A 4 34.56 3.32 -38.99
C ARG A 4 33.64 2.13 -38.98
N SER A 5 32.39 2.41 -39.30
CA SER A 5 31.30 1.49 -39.65
C SER A 5 31.64 0.46 -40.72
N VAL A 6 31.06 -0.73 -40.59
CA VAL A 6 30.81 -1.60 -41.78
C VAL A 6 29.37 -2.10 -41.71
N PHE A 7 28.59 -1.67 -42.67
CA PHE A 7 27.27 -2.22 -43.03
C PHE A 7 27.45 -3.47 -43.88
N MET A 8 26.73 -4.52 -43.59
CA MET A 8 26.64 -5.68 -44.49
C MET A 8 25.18 -6.04 -44.74
N THR A 9 24.69 -5.64 -45.87
CA THR A 9 23.38 -5.98 -46.42
C THR A 9 23.48 -7.35 -47.13
N LEU A 10 22.58 -8.28 -46.82
CA LEU A 10 22.44 -9.56 -47.53
C LEU A 10 21.04 -9.61 -48.17
N SER A 11 21.00 -9.44 -49.50
CA SER A 11 19.84 -9.64 -50.34
C SER A 11 19.77 -11.10 -50.79
N CYS A 12 18.66 -11.79 -50.54
CA CYS A 12 18.34 -13.04 -51.20
C CYS A 12 17.20 -12.89 -52.17
N ALA A 13 17.50 -13.02 -53.44
CA ALA A 13 16.52 -13.09 -54.55
C ALA A 13 16.03 -14.55 -54.69
N PHE A 14 14.73 -14.73 -54.82
CA PHE A 14 14.13 -15.99 -55.25
C PHE A 14 13.52 -15.83 -56.65
N ALA A 15 13.96 -16.72 -57.55
CA ALA A 15 13.56 -16.79 -58.92
C ALA A 15 12.21 -17.52 -59.08
N LEU A 16 11.38 -16.97 -60.00
CA LEU A 16 10.17 -17.62 -60.53
C LEU A 16 10.55 -18.68 -61.56
N ALA A 17 9.96 -19.86 -61.46
CA ALA A 17 9.84 -20.78 -62.57
C ALA A 17 8.35 -21.06 -62.85
N ALA A 18 7.91 -20.65 -64.04
CA ALA A 18 6.60 -20.94 -64.60
C ALA A 18 6.65 -22.24 -65.36
N CYS A 19 5.63 -23.07 -65.24
CA CYS A 19 5.23 -23.99 -66.30
C CYS A 19 3.75 -24.35 -66.17
N GLY A 20 3.04 -24.18 -67.28
CA GLY A 20 1.62 -24.15 -67.48
C GLY A 20 0.94 -25.52 -67.61
N GLY A 21 -0.37 -25.49 -67.75
CA GLY A 21 -1.23 -26.61 -68.19
C GLY A 21 -2.62 -26.61 -67.58
N GLN A 22 -3.56 -26.00 -68.29
CA GLN A 22 -4.89 -26.46 -68.72
C GLN A 22 -5.98 -26.85 -67.65
N ASP A 23 -7.05 -26.04 -67.72
CA ASP A 23 -8.51 -26.33 -67.65
C ASP A 23 -9.08 -27.23 -66.54
N GLY A 24 -9.92 -26.62 -65.72
CA GLY A 24 -10.87 -27.27 -64.84
C GLY A 24 -11.66 -26.31 -64.00
N SER A 25 -12.81 -25.82 -64.52
CA SER A 25 -13.75 -24.99 -63.78
C SER A 25 -14.30 -25.71 -62.58
N ALA A 26 -13.94 -25.28 -61.37
CA ALA A 26 -14.65 -25.58 -60.13
C ALA A 26 -14.74 -24.32 -59.29
N SER A 27 -15.96 -23.82 -59.09
CA SER A 27 -16.30 -22.73 -58.23
C SER A 27 -15.97 -23.08 -56.77
N VAL A 28 -14.90 -22.48 -56.25
CA VAL A 28 -14.58 -22.60 -54.81
C VAL A 28 -15.11 -21.34 -54.14
N GLN A 29 -16.17 -21.53 -53.38
CA GLN A 29 -16.74 -20.58 -52.45
C GLN A 29 -15.71 -20.29 -51.37
N ALA A 30 -15.18 -19.06 -51.30
CA ALA A 30 -14.29 -18.59 -50.25
C ALA A 30 -15.09 -18.48 -48.95
N GLY A 31 -15.02 -19.51 -48.14
CA GLY A 31 -15.43 -19.44 -46.76
C GLY A 31 -14.43 -18.63 -45.98
N SER A 32 -14.77 -17.39 -45.62
CA SER A 32 -14.05 -16.60 -44.63
C SER A 32 -14.17 -17.23 -43.30
N ALA A 33 -13.21 -18.06 -42.89
CA ALA A 33 -13.07 -18.49 -41.53
C ALA A 33 -12.55 -17.32 -40.71
N SER A 34 -13.45 -16.60 -40.06
CA SER A 34 -13.11 -15.66 -38.99
C SER A 34 -12.53 -16.48 -37.83
N VAL A 35 -11.22 -16.46 -37.69
CA VAL A 35 -10.56 -16.94 -36.46
C VAL A 35 -10.95 -15.96 -35.36
N GLN A 36 -12.01 -16.29 -34.67
CA GLN A 36 -12.36 -15.67 -33.41
C GLN A 36 -11.32 -16.14 -32.39
N ALA A 37 -10.34 -15.26 -32.09
CA ALA A 37 -9.46 -15.44 -30.95
C ALA A 37 -10.31 -15.28 -29.69
N GLY A 38 -10.94 -16.35 -29.29
CA GLY A 38 -11.57 -16.48 -27.97
C GLY A 38 -10.45 -16.45 -26.93
N SER A 39 -10.30 -15.34 -26.25
CA SER A 39 -9.58 -15.30 -24.98
C SER A 39 -10.34 -16.21 -24.02
N ALA A 40 -9.92 -17.46 -23.91
CA ALA A 40 -10.40 -18.36 -22.87
C ALA A 40 -9.91 -17.78 -21.55
N ALA A 41 -10.81 -17.14 -20.81
CA ALA A 41 -10.56 -16.83 -19.42
C ALA A 41 -10.26 -18.19 -18.72
N ALA A 42 -9.05 -18.36 -18.21
CA ALA A 42 -8.68 -19.58 -17.50
C ALA A 42 -9.70 -19.79 -16.37
N GLU A 43 -10.37 -20.96 -16.36
CA GLU A 43 -11.34 -21.31 -15.32
C GLU A 43 -10.63 -21.30 -13.96
N VAL A 44 -11.27 -20.62 -12.99
CA VAL A 44 -10.76 -20.62 -11.61
C VAL A 44 -11.06 -21.99 -11.00
N PRO A 45 -10.05 -22.72 -10.46
CA PRO A 45 -10.27 -24.02 -9.86
C PRO A 45 -11.30 -23.99 -8.73
N ALA A 46 -12.09 -25.05 -8.58
CA ALA A 46 -13.03 -25.17 -7.49
C ALA A 46 -12.35 -25.00 -6.13
N GLY A 47 -12.94 -24.24 -5.22
CA GLY A 47 -12.36 -23.91 -3.91
C GLY A 47 -11.24 -22.86 -3.96
N SER A 48 -11.10 -22.16 -5.10
CA SER A 48 -10.17 -21.05 -5.27
C SER A 48 -10.90 -19.78 -5.68
N VAL A 49 -10.28 -18.63 -5.47
CA VAL A 49 -10.81 -17.32 -5.86
C VAL A 49 -9.73 -16.51 -6.55
N LYS A 50 -10.13 -15.73 -7.55
CA LYS A 50 -9.28 -14.79 -8.26
C LYS A 50 -9.36 -13.42 -7.61
N VAL A 51 -8.22 -12.86 -7.25
CA VAL A 51 -8.12 -11.55 -6.60
C VAL A 51 -7.05 -10.68 -7.24
N GLN A 52 -7.23 -9.38 -7.13
CA GLN A 52 -6.22 -8.40 -7.54
C GLN A 52 -5.18 -8.23 -6.43
N THR A 53 -3.90 -8.25 -6.79
CA THR A 53 -2.76 -8.02 -5.90
C THR A 53 -1.88 -6.90 -6.43
N ALA A 54 -0.87 -6.50 -5.68
CA ALA A 54 0.11 -5.52 -6.15
C ALA A 54 0.93 -6.01 -7.36
N ARG A 55 0.99 -7.34 -7.58
CA ARG A 55 1.70 -7.98 -8.70
C ARG A 55 0.77 -8.43 -9.84
N GLY A 56 -0.47 -7.96 -9.85
CA GLY A 56 -1.49 -8.38 -10.81
C GLY A 56 -2.48 -9.39 -10.23
N GLU A 57 -3.21 -10.09 -11.09
CA GLU A 57 -4.20 -11.08 -10.66
C GLU A 57 -3.53 -12.34 -10.13
N ALA A 58 -4.07 -12.86 -9.02
CA ALA A 58 -3.66 -14.13 -8.43
C ALA A 58 -4.87 -15.02 -8.17
N VAL A 59 -4.70 -16.33 -8.32
CA VAL A 59 -5.68 -17.34 -7.92
C VAL A 59 -5.18 -17.99 -6.65
N VAL A 60 -5.99 -17.93 -5.58
CA VAL A 60 -5.63 -18.41 -4.25
C VAL A 60 -6.73 -19.28 -3.65
N PRO A 61 -6.43 -20.14 -2.67
CA PRO A 61 -7.45 -20.88 -1.95
C PRO A 61 -8.51 -19.96 -1.34
N GLN A 62 -9.77 -20.35 -1.43
CA GLN A 62 -10.87 -19.69 -0.74
C GLN A 62 -11.03 -20.27 0.66
N ASN A 63 -11.25 -19.42 1.66
CA ASN A 63 -11.37 -19.75 3.07
C ASN A 63 -10.19 -20.58 3.62
N PRO A 64 -8.92 -20.14 3.40
CA PRO A 64 -7.77 -20.84 3.98
C PRO A 64 -7.83 -20.75 5.51
N GLU A 65 -7.63 -21.89 6.19
CA GLU A 65 -7.64 -21.97 7.66
C GLU A 65 -6.29 -21.57 8.29
N ARG A 66 -5.20 -21.83 7.56
CA ARG A 66 -3.83 -21.52 8.00
C ARG A 66 -3.24 -20.42 7.16
N VAL A 67 -3.28 -19.21 7.73
CA VAL A 67 -2.81 -17.99 7.06
C VAL A 67 -1.62 -17.42 7.79
N ALA A 68 -0.55 -17.13 7.05
CA ALA A 68 0.61 -16.39 7.54
C ALA A 68 0.61 -14.97 6.97
N VAL A 69 0.83 -13.96 7.81
CA VAL A 69 0.72 -12.55 7.42
C VAL A 69 1.96 -11.77 7.86
N TYR A 70 2.64 -11.13 6.92
CA TYR A 70 3.88 -10.37 7.13
C TYR A 70 3.73 -8.85 6.96
N ASP A 71 2.51 -8.36 6.77
CA ASP A 71 2.20 -6.94 6.63
C ASP A 71 1.23 -6.51 7.74
N LEU A 72 1.63 -5.56 8.60
CA LEU A 72 0.82 -5.13 9.73
C LEU A 72 -0.48 -4.42 9.28
N GLY A 73 -0.49 -3.77 8.12
CA GLY A 73 -1.73 -3.24 7.53
C GLY A 73 -2.69 -4.35 7.08
N ALA A 74 -2.15 -5.50 6.65
CA ALA A 74 -2.96 -6.68 6.37
C ALA A 74 -3.45 -7.33 7.68
N VAL A 75 -2.59 -7.44 8.72
CA VAL A 75 -3.00 -7.90 10.06
C VAL A 75 -4.14 -7.06 10.60
N ASP A 76 -4.00 -5.73 10.55
CA ASP A 76 -5.02 -4.76 10.93
C ASP A 76 -6.36 -5.03 10.24
N THR A 77 -6.34 -5.08 8.91
CA THR A 77 -7.54 -5.27 8.10
C THR A 77 -8.20 -6.64 8.32
N LEU A 78 -7.40 -7.72 8.32
CA LEU A 78 -7.89 -9.07 8.52
C LEU A 78 -8.50 -9.26 9.92
N SER A 79 -7.86 -8.66 10.94
CA SER A 79 -8.40 -8.64 12.31
C SER A 79 -9.75 -7.94 12.38
N LYS A 80 -9.89 -6.80 11.70
CA LYS A 80 -11.15 -6.04 11.62
C LYS A 80 -12.26 -6.84 10.91
N LEU A 81 -11.89 -7.66 9.92
CA LEU A 81 -12.81 -8.57 9.23
C LEU A 81 -13.13 -9.86 10.03
N GLY A 82 -12.53 -10.02 11.23
CA GLY A 82 -12.72 -11.21 12.06
C GLY A 82 -12.03 -12.47 11.52
N VAL A 83 -10.98 -12.31 10.72
CA VAL A 83 -10.17 -13.41 10.19
C VAL A 83 -9.10 -13.81 11.21
N LYS A 84 -9.01 -15.10 11.53
CA LYS A 84 -7.97 -15.63 12.40
C LYS A 84 -6.62 -15.66 11.69
N ILE A 85 -5.61 -15.05 12.28
CA ILE A 85 -4.24 -15.07 11.80
C ILE A 85 -3.46 -16.10 12.60
N GLY A 86 -2.95 -17.14 11.95
CA GLY A 86 -2.32 -18.25 12.65
C GLY A 86 -0.79 -18.17 12.69
N ALA A 87 -0.18 -17.36 11.80
CA ALA A 87 1.24 -17.03 11.85
C ALA A 87 1.47 -15.59 11.43
N SER A 88 2.35 -14.87 12.11
CA SER A 88 2.65 -13.47 11.78
C SER A 88 3.99 -13.04 12.38
N VAL A 89 4.34 -11.79 12.10
CA VAL A 89 5.36 -11.03 12.83
C VAL A 89 4.79 -10.53 14.16
N ASP A 90 5.63 -10.00 15.04
CA ASP A 90 5.16 -9.34 16.27
C ASP A 90 4.35 -8.07 15.94
N SER A 91 3.42 -7.69 16.85
CA SER A 91 2.58 -6.49 16.73
C SER A 91 3.35 -5.17 16.68
N GLN A 92 4.63 -5.18 17.00
CA GLN A 92 5.54 -4.01 17.00
C GLN A 92 5.04 -2.95 17.96
N ASN A 93 4.70 -2.62 18.84
CA ASN A 93 4.10 -1.53 19.66
C ASN A 93 2.68 -1.12 19.24
N LEU A 94 2.00 -1.91 18.40
CA LEU A 94 0.60 -1.69 18.08
C LEU A 94 -0.29 -2.52 19.02
N ALA A 95 -0.52 -2.02 20.23
CA ALA A 95 -1.23 -2.75 21.29
C ALA A 95 -2.60 -3.31 20.86
N TYR A 96 -3.28 -2.67 19.92
CA TYR A 96 -4.57 -3.17 19.41
C TYR A 96 -4.43 -4.44 18.56
N LEU A 97 -3.20 -4.77 18.11
CA LEU A 97 -2.90 -6.02 17.39
C LEU A 97 -2.42 -7.16 18.32
N ASP A 98 -2.17 -6.88 19.60
CA ASP A 98 -1.71 -7.91 20.53
C ASP A 98 -2.75 -9.03 20.71
N ALA A 99 -4.02 -8.67 20.88
CA ALA A 99 -5.09 -9.64 21.04
C ALA A 99 -5.32 -10.51 19.80
N PRO A 100 -5.40 -9.96 18.57
CA PRO A 100 -5.46 -10.76 17.34
C PRO A 100 -4.27 -11.70 17.12
N LEU A 101 -3.08 -11.33 17.58
CA LEU A 101 -1.82 -12.06 17.35
C LEU A 101 -1.37 -12.93 18.54
N LYS A 102 -2.10 -12.94 19.67
CA LYS A 102 -1.67 -13.61 20.91
C LYS A 102 -1.34 -15.09 20.73
N ASP A 103 -2.08 -15.79 19.86
CA ASP A 103 -1.92 -17.23 19.60
C ASP A 103 -1.22 -17.50 18.25
N ALA A 104 -0.77 -16.47 17.56
CA ALA A 104 -0.10 -16.60 16.26
C ALA A 104 1.33 -17.12 16.44
N VAL A 105 1.72 -18.04 15.57
CA VAL A 105 3.12 -18.49 15.47
C VAL A 105 3.98 -17.31 15.05
N LYS A 106 5.08 -17.09 15.78
CA LYS A 106 6.06 -16.06 15.42
C LYS A 106 6.86 -16.49 14.19
N ALA A 107 6.49 -15.92 13.04
CA ALA A 107 6.99 -16.32 11.73
C ALA A 107 8.21 -15.51 11.26
N GLY A 108 8.85 -14.74 12.13
CA GLY A 108 10.00 -13.90 11.82
C GLY A 108 9.76 -12.43 12.12
N THR A 109 10.41 -11.55 11.36
CA THR A 109 10.30 -10.09 11.48
C THR A 109 9.60 -9.46 10.28
N LEU A 110 9.39 -8.14 10.29
CA LEU A 110 8.87 -7.38 9.14
C LEU A 110 9.81 -7.40 7.91
N PHE A 111 11.04 -7.87 8.07
CA PHE A 111 12.07 -7.81 7.03
C PHE A 111 12.60 -9.18 6.64
N GLU A 112 12.45 -10.18 7.51
CA GLU A 112 13.05 -11.50 7.35
C GLU A 112 12.12 -12.60 7.89
N PRO A 113 11.67 -13.55 7.01
CA PRO A 113 10.84 -14.66 7.43
C PRO A 113 11.64 -15.70 8.23
N ASN A 114 10.98 -16.35 9.18
CA ASN A 114 11.48 -17.58 9.77
C ASN A 114 10.91 -18.78 8.98
N TYR A 115 11.68 -19.27 8.01
CA TYR A 115 11.27 -20.36 7.12
C TYR A 115 11.01 -21.68 7.85
N GLU A 116 11.74 -21.95 8.95
CA GLU A 116 11.53 -23.16 9.76
C GLU A 116 10.17 -23.10 10.45
N ALA A 117 9.86 -22.00 11.12
CA ALA A 117 8.57 -21.79 11.78
C ALA A 117 7.40 -21.82 10.78
N LEU A 118 7.58 -21.23 9.59
CA LEU A 118 6.58 -21.31 8.51
C LEU A 118 6.37 -22.71 8.01
N ASN A 119 7.44 -23.47 7.75
CA ASN A 119 7.34 -24.83 7.28
C ASN A 119 6.65 -25.73 8.31
N ALA A 120 6.95 -25.55 9.60
CA ALA A 120 6.26 -26.27 10.67
C ALA A 120 4.78 -25.88 10.80
N TYR A 121 4.46 -24.61 10.59
CA TYR A 121 3.06 -24.10 10.58
C TYR A 121 2.28 -24.60 9.37
N ASN A 122 2.93 -24.87 8.24
CA ASN A 122 2.36 -25.34 6.99
C ASN A 122 1.19 -24.45 6.51
N PRO A 123 1.43 -23.18 6.13
CA PRO A 123 0.39 -22.25 5.72
C PRO A 123 -0.32 -22.70 4.43
N GLN A 124 -1.58 -22.32 4.26
CA GLN A 124 -2.34 -22.48 3.02
C GLN A 124 -2.33 -21.19 2.18
N LEU A 125 -2.04 -20.06 2.83
CA LEU A 125 -1.87 -18.76 2.19
C LEU A 125 -0.86 -17.93 2.97
N ILE A 126 0.02 -17.25 2.24
CA ILE A 126 0.95 -16.26 2.79
C ILE A 126 0.60 -14.89 2.21
N VAL A 127 0.41 -13.91 3.09
CA VAL A 127 0.15 -12.51 2.72
C VAL A 127 1.38 -11.69 3.06
N ILE A 128 1.96 -11.06 2.05
CA ILE A 128 3.10 -10.15 2.21
C ILE A 128 2.73 -8.74 1.78
N GLY A 129 3.56 -7.76 2.15
CA GLY A 129 3.43 -6.39 1.67
C GLY A 129 4.73 -5.62 1.87
N SER A 130 4.85 -4.49 1.20
CA SER A 130 5.91 -3.47 1.31
C SER A 130 7.32 -4.00 1.64
N ARG A 131 7.62 -4.16 2.93
CA ARG A 131 8.96 -4.52 3.44
C ARG A 131 9.38 -5.93 3.06
N MET A 132 8.41 -6.84 2.98
CA MET A 132 8.62 -8.26 2.66
C MET A 132 8.49 -8.55 1.14
N ALA A 133 7.92 -7.63 0.37
CA ALA A 133 7.60 -7.80 -1.06
C ALA A 133 8.84 -7.67 -1.98
N LYS A 134 9.99 -8.19 -1.54
CA LYS A 134 11.20 -8.30 -2.36
C LYS A 134 11.13 -9.58 -3.18
N ASP A 135 11.49 -9.54 -4.47
CA ASP A 135 11.33 -10.67 -5.39
C ASP A 135 11.92 -11.96 -4.84
N LYS A 136 13.18 -11.96 -4.41
CA LYS A 136 13.83 -13.14 -3.85
C LYS A 136 13.09 -13.72 -2.64
N VAL A 137 12.59 -12.88 -1.72
CA VAL A 137 11.84 -13.34 -0.54
C VAL A 137 10.47 -13.88 -0.93
N SER A 138 9.77 -13.17 -1.83
CA SER A 138 8.49 -13.60 -2.36
C SER A 138 8.58 -14.97 -3.05
N ASP A 139 9.61 -15.19 -3.88
CA ASP A 139 9.84 -16.45 -4.59
C ASP A 139 10.12 -17.61 -3.62
N GLU A 140 10.90 -17.37 -2.55
CA GLU A 140 11.16 -18.40 -1.54
C GLU A 140 9.89 -18.74 -0.72
N LEU A 141 9.09 -17.74 -0.36
CA LEU A 141 7.81 -17.96 0.32
C LEU A 141 6.81 -18.71 -0.56
N ALA A 142 6.78 -18.42 -1.87
CA ALA A 142 5.91 -19.10 -2.83
C ALA A 142 6.21 -20.60 -2.99
N LYS A 143 7.41 -21.06 -2.61
CA LYS A 143 7.73 -22.50 -2.55
C LYS A 143 7.03 -23.23 -1.40
N LEU A 144 6.65 -22.51 -0.34
CA LEU A 144 5.98 -23.05 0.84
C LEU A 144 4.46 -23.05 0.70
N ALA A 145 3.89 -21.98 0.16
CA ALA A 145 2.44 -21.85 -0.04
C ALA A 145 2.12 -20.74 -1.06
N PRO A 146 0.91 -20.71 -1.64
CA PRO A 146 0.43 -19.55 -2.39
C PRO A 146 0.71 -18.25 -1.64
N THR A 147 1.46 -17.34 -2.27
CA THR A 147 1.90 -16.08 -1.66
C THR A 147 1.36 -14.91 -2.47
N ILE A 148 0.68 -13.99 -1.81
CA ILE A 148 0.14 -12.77 -2.43
C ILE A 148 0.80 -11.52 -1.86
N ASP A 149 1.16 -10.63 -2.76
CA ASP A 149 1.68 -9.31 -2.43
C ASP A 149 0.53 -8.30 -2.35
N MET A 150 0.22 -7.89 -1.14
CA MET A 150 -0.86 -6.95 -0.85
C MET A 150 -0.30 -5.55 -0.47
N THR A 151 0.84 -5.17 -1.05
CA THR A 151 1.43 -3.84 -0.88
C THR A 151 0.42 -2.75 -1.23
N ALA A 152 0.21 -1.81 -0.32
CA ALA A 152 -0.65 -0.67 -0.56
C ALA A 152 -0.01 0.31 -1.56
N GLN A 153 -0.81 0.83 -2.50
CA GLN A 153 -0.39 1.88 -3.41
C GLN A 153 -0.37 3.22 -2.67
N THR A 154 0.78 3.86 -2.65
CA THR A 154 1.02 5.04 -1.82
C THR A 154 0.41 6.33 -2.38
N ASP A 155 0.29 6.40 -3.68
CA ASP A 155 -0.33 7.50 -4.43
C ASP A 155 -1.86 7.48 -4.42
N ASN A 156 -2.47 6.38 -3.94
CA ASN A 156 -3.92 6.23 -3.81
C ASN A 156 -4.28 5.34 -2.61
N MET A 157 -3.84 5.75 -1.42
CA MET A 157 -3.87 4.92 -0.21
C MET A 157 -5.27 4.43 0.15
N LYS A 158 -6.27 5.32 0.15
CA LYS A 158 -7.65 4.96 0.53
C LYS A 158 -8.26 3.93 -0.42
N GLU A 159 -8.18 4.16 -1.72
CA GLU A 159 -8.76 3.23 -2.69
C GLU A 159 -7.98 1.91 -2.76
N SER A 160 -6.64 1.96 -2.59
CA SER A 160 -5.82 0.76 -2.46
C SER A 160 -6.20 -0.07 -1.24
N ALA A 161 -6.46 0.56 -0.09
CA ALA A 161 -6.96 -0.13 1.10
C ALA A 161 -8.32 -0.79 0.85
N LYS A 162 -9.25 -0.08 0.20
CA LYS A 162 -10.58 -0.62 -0.15
C LYS A 162 -10.49 -1.81 -1.12
N ALA A 163 -9.57 -1.76 -2.10
CA ALA A 163 -9.32 -2.89 -3.01
C ALA A 163 -8.77 -4.10 -2.26
N ARG A 164 -7.87 -3.89 -1.28
CA ARG A 164 -7.35 -4.95 -0.40
C ARG A 164 -8.46 -5.55 0.48
N ILE A 165 -9.31 -4.71 1.07
CA ILE A 165 -10.48 -5.15 1.85
C ILE A 165 -11.40 -6.03 1.00
N ASP A 166 -11.69 -5.63 -0.24
CA ASP A 166 -12.51 -6.42 -1.18
C ASP A 166 -11.85 -7.79 -1.48
N ALA A 167 -10.54 -7.79 -1.77
CA ALA A 167 -9.80 -9.03 -2.01
C ALA A 167 -9.85 -9.97 -0.79
N TYR A 168 -9.65 -9.45 0.42
CA TYR A 168 -9.77 -10.23 1.66
C TYR A 168 -11.20 -10.72 1.88
N GLY A 169 -12.20 -9.89 1.62
CA GLY A 169 -13.62 -10.30 1.66
C GLY A 169 -13.88 -11.54 0.81
N ARG A 170 -13.37 -11.55 -0.43
CA ARG A 170 -13.49 -12.70 -1.35
C ARG A 170 -12.70 -13.92 -0.89
N ILE A 171 -11.46 -13.73 -0.45
CA ILE A 171 -10.60 -14.83 0.02
C ILE A 171 -11.22 -15.54 1.22
N PHE A 172 -11.75 -14.80 2.18
CA PHE A 172 -12.21 -15.33 3.47
C PHE A 172 -13.73 -15.45 3.61
N GLY A 173 -14.48 -15.28 2.51
CA GLY A 173 -15.94 -15.36 2.56
C GLY A 173 -16.60 -14.29 3.44
N LYS A 174 -15.95 -13.11 3.55
CA LYS A 174 -16.33 -11.97 4.40
C LYS A 174 -16.78 -10.75 3.59
N GLN A 175 -17.48 -10.98 2.49
CA GLN A 175 -17.81 -9.90 1.56
C GLN A 175 -18.74 -8.84 2.20
N ALA A 176 -19.71 -9.27 3.01
CA ALA A 176 -20.62 -8.34 3.68
C ALA A 176 -19.90 -7.45 4.68
N GLU A 177 -18.99 -8.03 5.47
CA GLU A 177 -18.15 -7.29 6.42
C GLU A 177 -17.17 -6.35 5.68
N ALA A 178 -16.60 -6.81 4.54
CA ALA A 178 -15.74 -5.99 3.69
C ALA A 178 -16.50 -4.78 3.09
N ASP A 179 -17.72 -4.98 2.63
CA ASP A 179 -18.54 -3.90 2.07
C ASP A 179 -18.93 -2.87 3.15
N ALA A 180 -19.29 -3.34 4.34
CA ALA A 180 -19.57 -2.47 5.49
C ALA A 180 -18.32 -1.66 5.91
N LEU A 181 -17.15 -2.31 5.94
CA LEU A 181 -15.89 -1.67 6.32
C LEU A 181 -15.44 -0.62 5.31
N LYS A 182 -15.60 -0.88 4.00
CA LYS A 182 -15.35 0.10 2.94
C LYS A 182 -16.24 1.33 3.08
N ALA A 183 -17.53 1.13 3.37
CA ALA A 183 -18.50 2.21 3.58
C ALA A 183 -18.16 3.04 4.84
N GLU A 184 -17.69 2.39 5.92
CA GLU A 184 -17.24 3.07 7.14
C GLU A 184 -16.04 3.97 6.87
N ILE A 185 -15.04 3.49 6.10
CA ILE A 185 -13.88 4.28 5.68
C ILE A 185 -14.31 5.46 4.83
N ASP A 186 -15.17 5.26 3.82
CA ASP A 186 -15.65 6.33 2.97
C ASP A 186 -16.37 7.42 3.78
N LYS A 187 -17.21 7.02 4.73
CA LYS A 187 -17.90 7.96 5.63
C LYS A 187 -16.92 8.72 6.51
N THR A 188 -15.96 8.03 7.13
CA THR A 188 -14.96 8.66 8.01
C THR A 188 -14.15 9.71 7.26
N PHE A 189 -13.71 9.40 6.04
CA PHE A 189 -12.98 10.34 5.20
C PHE A 189 -13.83 11.50 4.71
N ALA A 190 -15.10 11.27 4.37
CA ALA A 190 -16.02 12.33 4.00
C ALA A 190 -16.28 13.31 5.16
N ASP A 191 -16.48 12.78 6.36
CA ASP A 191 -16.68 13.57 7.58
C ASP A 191 -15.43 14.41 7.89
N ALA A 192 -14.23 13.81 7.82
CA ALA A 192 -12.97 14.51 8.02
C ALA A 192 -12.73 15.60 6.96
N LYS A 193 -13.06 15.31 5.70
CA LYS A 193 -12.98 16.27 4.59
C LYS A 193 -13.91 17.46 4.82
N ALA A 194 -15.14 17.22 5.25
CA ALA A 194 -16.09 18.29 5.57
C ALA A 194 -15.58 19.17 6.72
N ALA A 195 -15.00 18.55 7.75
CA ALA A 195 -14.42 19.27 8.89
C ALA A 195 -13.17 20.10 8.52
N ALA A 196 -12.40 19.65 7.54
CA ALA A 196 -11.16 20.32 7.08
C ALA A 196 -11.42 21.51 6.16
N GLN A 197 -12.63 21.69 5.63
CA GLN A 197 -12.94 22.77 4.69
C GLN A 197 -12.64 24.14 5.26
N GLY A 198 -11.81 24.92 4.54
CA GLY A 198 -11.47 26.30 4.91
C GLY A 198 -10.55 26.43 6.14
N LYS A 199 -10.01 25.31 6.67
CA LYS A 199 -9.18 25.32 7.88
C LYS A 199 -7.70 25.66 7.63
N GLY A 200 -7.30 25.91 6.37
CA GLY A 200 -5.92 26.31 6.03
C GLY A 200 -5.08 25.19 5.44
N LYS A 201 -3.76 25.41 5.40
CA LYS A 201 -2.78 24.52 4.75
C LYS A 201 -2.04 23.66 5.78
N GLY A 202 -1.70 22.44 5.39
CA GLY A 202 -1.01 21.48 6.25
C GLY A 202 0.40 21.13 5.78
N LEU A 203 1.22 20.72 6.75
CA LEU A 203 2.54 20.13 6.53
C LEU A 203 2.64 18.81 7.29
N VAL A 204 3.00 17.74 6.60
CA VAL A 204 3.25 16.43 7.22
C VAL A 204 4.74 16.30 7.52
N ILE A 205 5.08 16.01 8.78
CA ILE A 205 6.45 15.88 9.27
C ILE A 205 6.63 14.53 9.95
N LEU A 206 7.69 13.84 9.59
CA LEU A 206 8.22 12.69 10.33
C LEU A 206 9.37 13.16 11.22
N VAL A 207 9.31 12.80 12.49
CA VAL A 207 10.44 12.96 13.42
C VAL A 207 11.10 11.60 13.63
N ASN A 208 12.41 11.54 13.43
CA ASN A 208 13.21 10.34 13.60
C ASN A 208 14.56 10.68 14.22
N ALA A 209 14.81 10.24 15.44
CA ALA A 209 16.05 10.51 16.20
C ALA A 209 16.46 12.01 16.16
N GLY A 210 15.51 12.91 16.40
CA GLY A 210 15.70 14.35 16.39
C GLY A 210 15.81 15.02 15.01
N LYS A 211 15.76 14.24 13.92
CA LYS A 211 15.78 14.74 12.55
C LYS A 211 14.35 14.86 12.00
N LEU A 212 14.15 15.84 11.11
CA LEU A 212 12.86 16.11 10.50
C LEU A 212 12.89 15.74 9.01
N SER A 213 11.82 15.12 8.54
CA SER A 213 11.54 14.93 7.11
C SER A 213 10.13 15.39 6.80
N ALA A 214 9.94 16.15 5.72
CA ALA A 214 8.63 16.56 5.23
C ALA A 214 8.12 15.59 4.17
N PHE A 215 6.80 15.39 4.14
CA PHE A 215 6.11 14.54 3.19
C PHE A 215 5.08 15.34 2.40
N GLY A 216 5.09 15.17 1.08
CA GLY A 216 4.21 15.86 0.14
C GLY A 216 2.91 15.10 -0.14
N PRO A 217 2.07 15.66 -1.06
CA PRO A 217 0.77 15.07 -1.39
C PRO A 217 0.82 13.65 -1.96
N ASP A 218 1.91 13.27 -2.62
CA ASP A 218 2.04 11.95 -3.25
C ASP A 218 2.69 10.90 -2.36
N SER A 219 2.95 11.24 -1.09
CA SER A 219 3.66 10.38 -0.15
C SER A 219 2.79 9.28 0.45
N ARG A 220 3.44 8.15 0.80
CA ARG A 220 2.79 7.08 1.56
C ARG A 220 2.42 7.50 2.98
N LEU A 221 3.19 8.43 3.59
CA LEU A 221 2.97 8.89 4.95
C LEU A 221 2.26 10.24 4.91
N GLY A 222 0.94 10.20 4.99
CA GLY A 222 0.12 11.39 5.08
C GLY A 222 -0.28 12.03 3.75
N GLY A 223 0.14 11.52 2.58
CA GLY A 223 -0.34 12.03 1.28
C GLY A 223 -1.87 11.98 1.17
N TRP A 224 -2.51 10.99 1.78
CA TRP A 224 -3.96 10.88 1.87
C TRP A 224 -4.63 12.05 2.65
N ILE A 225 -3.90 12.72 3.56
CA ILE A 225 -4.39 13.93 4.25
C ILE A 225 -4.62 15.05 3.22
N HIS A 226 -3.72 15.16 2.25
CA HIS A 226 -3.82 16.17 1.21
C HIS A 226 -4.84 15.77 0.13
N ARG A 227 -4.75 14.54 -0.40
CA ARG A 227 -5.59 14.08 -1.51
C ARG A 227 -7.00 13.71 -1.11
N ASP A 228 -7.14 12.86 -0.08
CA ASP A 228 -8.43 12.25 0.25
C ASP A 228 -9.22 13.12 1.23
N ILE A 229 -8.57 13.69 2.26
CA ILE A 229 -9.18 14.64 3.19
C ILE A 229 -9.26 16.04 2.58
N GLY A 230 -8.35 16.37 1.66
CA GLY A 230 -8.38 17.65 0.94
C GLY A 230 -7.78 18.84 1.70
N VAL A 231 -6.89 18.59 2.66
CA VAL A 231 -6.10 19.65 3.30
C VAL A 231 -5.05 20.13 2.29
N PRO A 232 -5.05 21.41 1.83
CA PRO A 232 -4.04 21.88 0.91
C PRO A 232 -2.64 21.74 1.50
N ALA A 233 -1.66 21.25 0.72
CA ALA A 233 -0.29 21.23 1.17
C ALA A 233 0.28 22.65 1.24
N VAL A 234 1.09 22.93 2.26
CA VAL A 234 1.78 24.23 2.37
C VAL A 234 2.92 24.32 1.35
N ASP A 235 3.44 23.18 0.93
CA ASP A 235 4.45 23.05 -0.12
C ASP A 235 4.15 21.83 -1.00
N GLU A 236 3.77 22.07 -2.24
CA GLU A 236 3.48 21.04 -3.23
C GLU A 236 4.75 20.53 -3.94
N ALA A 237 5.89 21.22 -3.74
CA ALA A 237 7.14 20.89 -4.40
C ALA A 237 8.02 19.90 -3.59
N ILE A 238 7.52 19.36 -2.49
CA ILE A 238 8.25 18.37 -1.70
C ILE A 238 8.52 17.14 -2.57
N LYS A 239 9.82 16.91 -2.84
CA LYS A 239 10.25 15.74 -3.62
C LYS A 239 10.33 14.52 -2.74
N GLU A 240 9.70 13.46 -3.20
CA GLU A 240 9.67 12.22 -2.46
C GLU A 240 10.97 11.42 -2.53
N GLY A 241 11.40 10.97 -1.34
CA GLY A 241 12.23 9.79 -1.16
C GLY A 241 11.49 8.83 -0.22
N SER A 242 11.91 7.59 -0.11
CA SER A 242 11.31 6.59 0.79
C SER A 242 11.18 7.04 2.25
N HIS A 243 11.93 8.06 2.65
CA HIS A 243 11.98 8.63 4.00
C HIS A 243 11.61 10.11 4.06
N GLY A 244 10.93 10.62 3.03
CA GLY A 244 10.59 12.03 2.90
C GLY A 244 11.78 12.93 2.55
N GLN A 245 11.51 14.23 2.42
CA GLN A 245 12.53 15.25 2.17
C GLN A 245 13.09 15.74 3.52
N PRO A 246 14.41 15.61 3.79
CA PRO A 246 15.01 16.20 4.99
C PRO A 246 14.78 17.71 5.04
N VAL A 247 14.32 18.18 6.19
CA VAL A 247 14.04 19.61 6.42
C VAL A 247 14.55 20.06 7.78
N SER A 248 14.64 21.40 7.97
CA SER A 248 15.03 22.01 9.22
C SER A 248 13.85 22.65 9.95
N PHE A 249 14.08 23.17 11.16
CA PHE A 249 13.07 23.93 11.89
C PHE A 249 12.78 25.29 11.21
N GLU A 250 13.78 25.89 10.54
CA GLU A 250 13.62 27.07 9.70
C GLU A 250 12.60 26.86 8.59
N TYR A 251 12.63 25.67 7.96
CA TYR A 251 11.68 25.31 6.91
C TYR A 251 10.23 25.37 7.41
N ILE A 252 9.95 24.84 8.61
CA ILE A 252 8.61 24.91 9.21
C ILE A 252 8.20 26.37 9.45
N LYS A 253 9.13 27.20 9.95
CA LYS A 253 8.90 28.64 10.17
C LYS A 253 8.61 29.36 8.85
N GLU A 254 9.41 29.13 7.81
CA GLU A 254 9.29 29.77 6.50
C GLU A 254 8.00 29.39 5.77
N LYS A 255 7.68 28.10 5.77
CA LYS A 255 6.44 27.59 5.15
C LYS A 255 5.19 27.98 5.93
N ASN A 256 5.34 28.22 7.22
CA ASN A 256 4.31 28.69 8.13
C ASN A 256 2.94 28.00 7.96
N PRO A 257 2.86 26.66 8.12
CA PRO A 257 1.63 25.92 7.95
C PRO A 257 0.58 26.32 8.99
N ASP A 258 -0.70 26.20 8.64
CA ASP A 258 -1.82 26.29 9.59
C ASP A 258 -1.93 25.04 10.45
N TRP A 259 -1.55 23.87 9.90
CA TRP A 259 -1.56 22.56 10.56
C TRP A 259 -0.22 21.85 10.43
N LEU A 260 0.24 21.26 11.54
CA LEU A 260 1.33 20.27 11.53
C LEU A 260 0.75 18.89 11.83
N PHE A 261 0.96 17.94 10.93
CA PHE A 261 0.67 16.53 11.12
C PHE A 261 1.98 15.81 11.37
N VAL A 262 2.14 15.24 12.56
CA VAL A 262 3.43 14.76 13.05
C VAL A 262 3.42 13.26 13.25
N LEU A 263 4.33 12.57 12.59
CA LEU A 263 4.64 11.16 12.81
C LEU A 263 5.91 11.05 13.67
N ASP A 264 5.81 10.38 14.80
CA ASP A 264 6.96 10.03 15.65
C ASP A 264 7.42 8.61 15.28
N ARG A 265 8.46 8.52 14.42
CA ARG A 265 8.96 7.22 13.99
C ARG A 265 9.66 6.47 15.12
N SER A 266 10.46 7.16 15.92
CA SER A 266 11.19 6.52 17.03
C SER A 266 10.23 5.87 18.02
N ALA A 267 9.19 6.61 18.44
CA ALA A 267 8.14 6.06 19.29
C ALA A 267 7.38 4.90 18.60
N ALA A 268 7.07 5.03 17.31
CA ALA A 268 6.34 3.98 16.58
C ALA A 268 7.09 2.64 16.54
N ILE A 269 8.42 2.66 16.35
CA ILE A 269 9.23 1.43 16.27
C ILE A 269 9.86 1.02 17.63
N GLY A 270 9.55 1.72 18.72
CA GLY A 270 10.07 1.43 20.06
C GLY A 270 11.54 1.75 20.25
N GLU A 271 12.11 2.64 19.42
CA GLU A 271 13.45 3.16 19.63
C GLU A 271 13.46 4.18 20.75
N GLU A 272 14.44 4.09 21.66
CA GLU A 272 14.69 5.12 22.66
C GLU A 272 15.11 6.42 21.99
N GLY A 273 14.63 7.56 22.50
CA GLY A 273 14.98 8.86 21.99
C GLY A 273 14.04 9.96 22.47
N GLN A 274 14.32 11.18 22.02
CA GLN A 274 13.44 12.33 22.29
C GLN A 274 12.12 12.14 21.53
N ALA A 275 11.01 12.23 22.25
CA ALA A 275 9.69 12.23 21.65
C ALA A 275 9.54 13.41 20.65
N ALA A 276 8.77 13.19 19.58
CA ALA A 276 8.54 14.23 18.57
C ALA A 276 8.03 15.54 19.18
N ARG A 277 7.24 15.48 20.24
CA ARG A 277 6.74 16.66 20.97
C ARG A 277 7.88 17.48 21.60
N GLU A 278 8.90 16.83 22.12
CA GLU A 278 10.09 17.50 22.69
C GLU A 278 10.97 18.10 21.60
N VAL A 279 11.19 17.36 20.50
CA VAL A 279 11.96 17.82 19.35
C VAL A 279 11.33 19.07 18.73
N LEU A 280 10.01 19.08 18.58
CA LEU A 280 9.26 20.20 18.00
C LEU A 280 9.06 21.38 18.98
N ASN A 281 9.36 21.21 20.27
CA ASN A 281 9.39 22.32 21.23
C ASN A 281 10.63 23.21 21.00
N ASN A 282 10.64 23.88 19.86
CA ASN A 282 11.75 24.65 19.32
C ASN A 282 11.31 26.10 19.07
N PRO A 283 12.13 27.12 19.38
CA PRO A 283 11.78 28.54 19.21
C PRO A 283 11.39 28.91 17.76
N LEU A 284 11.90 28.22 16.75
CA LEU A 284 11.54 28.45 15.35
C LEU A 284 10.17 27.87 15.02
N VAL A 285 9.90 26.62 15.45
CA VAL A 285 8.60 25.97 15.30
C VAL A 285 7.50 26.78 16.03
N ALA A 286 7.82 27.30 17.22
CA ALA A 286 6.91 28.13 18.01
C ALA A 286 6.47 29.42 17.30
N GLN A 287 7.17 29.85 16.25
CA GLN A 287 6.78 31.01 15.44
C GLN A 287 5.74 30.67 14.37
N SER A 288 5.53 29.38 14.05
CA SER A 288 4.54 28.95 13.04
C SER A 288 3.10 29.16 13.52
N THR A 289 2.20 29.34 12.57
CA THR A 289 0.75 29.47 12.81
C THR A 289 0.19 28.22 13.49
N ALA A 290 0.59 27.03 13.03
CA ALA A 290 0.17 25.75 13.59
C ALA A 290 0.47 25.66 15.10
N TRP A 291 1.70 26.02 15.50
CA TRP A 291 2.10 25.96 16.90
C TRP A 291 1.35 26.97 17.78
N LYS A 292 1.25 28.23 17.31
CA LYS A 292 0.56 29.29 18.04
C LYS A 292 -0.91 29.00 18.28
N LYS A 293 -1.55 28.32 17.34
CA LYS A 293 -2.96 27.93 17.42
C LYS A 293 -3.20 26.59 18.11
N GLY A 294 -2.14 25.85 18.46
CA GLY A 294 -2.25 24.50 18.97
C GLY A 294 -2.74 23.48 17.94
N GLN A 295 -2.59 23.78 16.65
CA GLN A 295 -2.99 22.94 15.52
C GLN A 295 -1.87 21.98 15.11
N VAL A 296 -1.35 21.25 16.10
CA VAL A 296 -0.34 20.21 15.92
C VAL A 296 -0.97 18.85 16.25
N VAL A 297 -1.15 18.02 15.24
CA VAL A 297 -1.78 16.70 15.36
C VAL A 297 -0.69 15.65 15.30
N TYR A 298 -0.53 14.89 16.39
CA TYR A 298 0.36 13.74 16.44
C TYR A 298 -0.41 12.52 15.92
N LEU A 299 0.03 12.01 14.76
CA LEU A 299 -0.58 10.84 14.15
C LEU A 299 -0.20 9.58 14.92
N PRO A 300 -1.09 8.59 15.02
CA PRO A 300 -0.83 7.39 15.79
C PRO A 300 0.25 6.51 15.12
N PRO A 301 0.95 5.65 15.89
CA PRO A 301 2.07 4.83 15.38
C PRO A 301 1.67 3.89 14.25
N GLU A 302 0.42 3.44 14.22
CA GLU A 302 -0.11 2.61 13.14
C GLU A 302 -0.05 3.29 11.76
N THR A 303 -0.13 4.61 11.69
CA THR A 303 0.05 5.35 10.42
C THR A 303 1.44 5.11 9.80
N TYR A 304 2.44 4.79 10.61
CA TYR A 304 3.76 4.41 10.13
C TYR A 304 3.91 2.89 9.92
N LEU A 305 3.44 2.07 10.86
CA LEU A 305 3.69 0.63 10.88
C LEU A 305 2.68 -0.18 10.06
N ALA A 306 1.41 0.21 10.12
CA ALA A 306 0.28 -0.47 9.50
C ALA A 306 -0.41 0.37 8.41
N ALA A 307 0.36 1.26 7.74
CA ALA A 307 -0.16 2.19 6.74
C ALA A 307 -1.06 1.51 5.70
N GLY A 308 -2.26 2.03 5.53
CA GLY A 308 -3.31 1.49 4.67
C GLY A 308 -4.06 0.31 5.29
N GLY A 309 -3.88 0.02 6.59
CA GLY A 309 -4.78 -0.85 7.33
C GLY A 309 -6.16 -0.20 7.52
N ALA A 310 -7.20 -1.01 7.60
CA ALA A 310 -8.57 -0.49 7.70
C ALA A 310 -8.82 0.24 9.02
N GLN A 311 -8.39 -0.34 10.15
CA GLN A 311 -8.53 0.29 11.46
C GLN A 311 -7.61 1.52 11.57
N GLU A 312 -6.39 1.45 11.00
CA GLU A 312 -5.48 2.61 10.93
C GLU A 312 -6.16 3.80 10.24
N LEU A 313 -6.74 3.59 9.05
CA LEU A 313 -7.42 4.65 8.30
C LEU A 313 -8.62 5.23 9.06
N LEU A 314 -9.38 4.39 9.77
CA LEU A 314 -10.49 4.82 10.61
C LEU A 314 -10.01 5.66 11.80
N ASN A 315 -8.96 5.20 12.49
CA ASN A 315 -8.39 5.90 13.64
C ASN A 315 -7.85 7.27 13.23
N ALA A 316 -7.02 7.31 12.18
CA ALA A 316 -6.42 8.53 11.70
C ALA A 316 -7.45 9.52 11.11
N GLY A 317 -8.43 9.02 10.35
CA GLY A 317 -9.52 9.84 9.81
C GLY A 317 -10.38 10.46 10.90
N ASN A 318 -10.75 9.71 11.95
CA ASN A 318 -11.51 10.22 13.08
C ASN A 318 -10.69 11.23 13.90
N LEU A 319 -9.39 10.97 14.14
CA LEU A 319 -8.49 11.90 14.81
C LEU A 319 -8.46 13.26 14.08
N LEU A 320 -8.32 13.24 12.76
CA LEU A 320 -8.30 14.46 11.95
C LEU A 320 -9.64 15.18 11.96
N LYS A 321 -10.76 14.46 11.80
CA LYS A 321 -12.11 15.02 11.89
C LYS A 321 -12.28 15.79 13.22
N ASP A 322 -11.89 15.17 14.33
CA ASP A 322 -12.05 15.75 15.65
C ASP A 322 -11.14 16.98 15.83
N ALA A 323 -9.88 16.89 15.35
CA ALA A 323 -8.95 18.02 15.39
C ALA A 323 -9.49 19.23 14.59
N PHE A 324 -9.97 19.03 13.37
CA PHE A 324 -10.54 20.11 12.56
C PHE A 324 -11.82 20.68 13.14
N SER A 325 -12.66 19.85 13.76
CA SER A 325 -13.92 20.27 14.37
C SER A 325 -13.69 21.16 15.61
N GLN A 326 -12.62 20.92 16.35
CA GLN A 326 -12.25 21.68 17.54
C GLN A 326 -11.50 22.99 17.23
N ALA A 327 -10.96 23.12 16.01
CA ALA A 327 -10.22 24.32 15.60
C ALA A 327 -11.14 25.53 15.45
N LYS A 328 -10.78 26.61 16.15
CA LYS A 328 -11.47 27.89 16.13
C LYS A 328 -11.17 28.69 14.88
#